data_01d237e1a3b760a9a82644f69e15228e
#
_entry.id   01d237e1a3b760a9a82644f69e15228e
#
_cell.length_a   1.000
_cell.length_b   1.000
_cell.length_c   1.000
_cell.angle_alpha   90.00
_cell.angle_beta   90.00
_cell.angle_gamma   90.00
#
_symmetry.space_group_name_H-M   'P 1'
#
loop_
_entity.id
_entity.type
_entity.pdbx_description
1 polymer ?
#
loop_
_entity_poly.entity_id
_entity_poly.type
_entity_poly.pdbx_seq_one_letter_code
_entity_poly.pdbx_strand_id
1 'polypeptide(L)'
;IFMPLLTTLMILQLSFLYLSQESIDLVLHLARSAILVFSIMVGLIAGRVIPLFTRNALVPSVKEKVKATPRLDDMLIIFSLIGCLNFSLNYLVEMPFSPAWILLLVGTLHFIRLTHWASVYTFNNPLVWSLHLSYLCLVSGLILIAISFFTVQVRMADAFHVITVGVFGGMILAMICRVSLGHTGRVLQVNKWIVLAFFSIFMAVILRVVLALLNQPLWAWNSSALLWILAYSIFLKFYIPVLISARN
;
A
#
# COMPACT_ATOMS: atom_id res chain seq x y z
N ILE A 1 -17.71 5.00 8.02
CA ILE A 1 -16.64 5.41 7.07
C ILE A 1 -16.39 4.36 5.98
N PHE A 2 -16.36 3.04 6.27
CA PHE A 2 -16.09 2.03 5.24
C PHE A 2 -17.19 1.92 4.18
N MET A 3 -18.46 1.97 4.56
CA MET A 3 -19.59 1.86 3.62
C MET A 3 -19.55 2.93 2.52
N PRO A 4 -19.46 4.24 2.83
CA PRO A 4 -19.33 5.25 1.78
C PRO A 4 -18.08 5.07 0.89
N LEU A 5 -16.94 4.65 1.43
CA LEU A 5 -15.74 4.38 0.62
C LEU A 5 -15.95 3.20 -0.34
N LEU A 6 -16.60 2.12 0.11
CA LEU A 6 -16.95 0.98 -0.74
C LEU A 6 -17.95 1.39 -1.84
N THR A 7 -18.96 2.20 -1.49
CA THR A 7 -19.91 2.72 -2.47
C THR A 7 -19.20 3.59 -3.52
N THR A 8 -18.27 4.45 -3.09
CA THR A 8 -17.45 5.26 -4.00
C THR A 8 -16.61 4.38 -4.93
N LEU A 9 -15.97 3.33 -4.41
CA LEU A 9 -15.23 2.38 -5.24
C LEU A 9 -16.13 1.70 -6.28
N MET A 10 -17.33 1.28 -5.88
CA MET A 10 -18.30 0.67 -6.79
C MET A 10 -18.72 1.63 -7.90
N ILE A 11 -19.00 2.90 -7.55
CA ILE A 11 -19.34 3.94 -8.54
C ILE A 11 -18.16 4.17 -9.50
N LEU A 12 -16.94 4.32 -8.99
CA LEU A 12 -15.75 4.50 -9.83
C LEU A 12 -15.52 3.30 -10.75
N GLN A 13 -15.72 2.08 -10.26
CA GLN A 13 -15.60 0.86 -11.07
C GLN A 13 -16.66 0.80 -12.17
N LEU A 14 -17.91 1.12 -11.87
CA LEU A 14 -19.00 1.16 -12.86
C LEU A 14 -18.74 2.26 -13.90
N SER A 15 -18.30 3.45 -13.45
CA SER A 15 -17.92 4.55 -14.35
C SER A 15 -16.76 4.15 -15.26
N PHE A 16 -15.74 3.48 -14.71
CA PHE A 16 -14.61 2.94 -15.49
C PHE A 16 -15.10 2.00 -16.60
N LEU A 17 -15.97 1.05 -16.28
CA LEU A 17 -16.49 0.09 -17.24
C LEU A 17 -17.37 0.77 -18.31
N TYR A 18 -18.24 1.70 -17.92
CA TYR A 18 -19.13 2.41 -18.82
C TYR A 18 -18.38 3.34 -19.78
N LEU A 19 -17.38 4.08 -19.27
CA LEU A 19 -16.62 5.08 -20.02
C LEU A 19 -15.35 4.50 -20.67
N SER A 20 -15.12 3.18 -20.60
CA SER A 20 -13.91 2.54 -21.14
C SER A 20 -13.70 2.73 -22.65
N GLN A 21 -14.74 3.06 -23.38
CA GLN A 21 -14.71 3.29 -24.84
C GLN A 21 -14.55 4.77 -25.22
N GLU A 22 -14.68 5.71 -24.27
CA GLU A 22 -14.75 7.14 -24.56
C GLU A 22 -13.36 7.78 -24.61
N SER A 23 -12.65 7.83 -23.49
CA SER A 23 -11.36 8.48 -23.35
C SER A 23 -10.42 7.71 -22.46
N ILE A 24 -9.25 7.38 -22.98
CA ILE A 24 -8.24 6.65 -22.23
C ILE A 24 -7.74 7.45 -21.00
N ASP A 25 -7.67 8.78 -21.13
CA ASP A 25 -7.21 9.65 -20.03
C ASP A 25 -8.22 9.68 -18.90
N LEU A 26 -9.52 9.76 -19.21
CA LEU A 26 -10.59 9.69 -18.21
C LEU A 26 -10.59 8.34 -17.49
N VAL A 27 -10.47 7.27 -18.24
CA VAL A 27 -10.45 5.90 -17.70
C VAL A 27 -9.26 5.70 -16.77
N LEU A 28 -8.07 6.15 -17.16
CA LEU A 28 -6.88 6.12 -16.30
C LEU A 28 -7.04 6.98 -15.06
N HIS A 29 -7.70 8.15 -15.17
CA HIS A 29 -7.97 9.02 -14.03
C HIS A 29 -8.93 8.38 -13.04
N LEU A 30 -10.01 7.74 -13.51
CA LEU A 30 -10.94 6.98 -12.66
C LEU A 30 -10.24 5.83 -11.93
N ALA A 31 -9.38 5.07 -12.62
CA ALA A 31 -8.59 4.02 -12.01
C ALA A 31 -7.65 4.56 -10.91
N ARG A 32 -6.97 5.67 -11.16
CA ARG A 32 -6.11 6.36 -10.17
C ARG A 32 -6.90 6.85 -8.97
N SER A 33 -8.08 7.44 -9.20
CA SER A 33 -9.01 7.84 -8.13
C SER A 33 -9.44 6.65 -7.28
N ALA A 34 -9.78 5.52 -7.90
CA ALA A 34 -10.11 4.29 -7.18
C ALA A 34 -8.93 3.76 -6.32
N ILE A 35 -7.70 3.83 -6.83
CA ILE A 35 -6.50 3.47 -6.06
C ILE A 35 -6.36 4.38 -4.83
N LEU A 36 -6.60 5.69 -4.94
CA LEU A 36 -6.56 6.60 -3.79
C LEU A 36 -7.66 6.29 -2.76
N VAL A 37 -8.89 6.04 -3.20
CA VAL A 37 -9.99 5.63 -2.28
C VAL A 37 -9.63 4.33 -1.56
N PHE A 38 -9.10 3.34 -2.28
CA PHE A 38 -8.66 2.09 -1.66
C PHE A 38 -7.47 2.30 -0.72
N SER A 39 -6.57 3.23 -1.03
CA SER A 39 -5.45 3.62 -0.15
C SER A 39 -5.94 4.22 1.17
N ILE A 40 -7.04 4.99 1.17
CA ILE A 40 -7.66 5.48 2.40
C ILE A 40 -8.14 4.31 3.27
N MET A 41 -8.82 3.34 2.66
CA MET A 41 -9.29 2.15 3.39
C MET A 41 -8.13 1.35 3.99
N VAL A 42 -7.07 1.13 3.21
CA VAL A 42 -5.85 0.47 3.68
C VAL A 42 -5.20 1.26 4.81
N GLY A 43 -5.08 2.59 4.69
CA GLY A 43 -4.53 3.46 5.73
C GLY A 43 -5.30 3.40 7.05
N LEU A 44 -6.65 3.30 6.98
CA LEU A 44 -7.53 3.14 8.14
C LEU A 44 -7.33 1.79 8.83
N ILE A 45 -7.29 0.70 8.06
CA ILE A 45 -7.09 -0.65 8.59
C ILE A 45 -5.68 -0.79 9.16
N ALA A 46 -4.68 -0.39 8.39
CA ALA A 46 -3.27 -0.45 8.77
C ALA A 46 -2.99 0.29 10.08
N GLY A 47 -3.61 1.45 10.27
CA GLY A 47 -3.46 2.23 11.48
C GLY A 47 -3.93 1.56 12.77
N ARG A 48 -4.79 0.55 12.67
CA ARG A 48 -5.23 -0.27 13.80
C ARG A 48 -4.46 -1.57 13.89
N VAL A 49 -4.26 -2.21 12.74
CA VAL A 49 -3.71 -3.58 12.66
C VAL A 49 -2.19 -3.60 12.87
N ILE A 50 -1.45 -2.68 12.25
CA ILE A 50 0.01 -2.68 12.34
C ILE A 50 0.50 -2.42 13.77
N PRO A 51 0.02 -1.37 14.50
CA PRO A 51 0.41 -1.17 15.89
C PRO A 51 0.05 -2.34 16.81
N LEU A 52 -1.12 -2.96 16.60
CA LEU A 52 -1.55 -4.14 17.35
C LEU A 52 -0.58 -5.32 17.15
N PHE A 53 -0.25 -5.64 15.91
CA PHE A 53 0.65 -6.74 15.59
C PHE A 53 2.08 -6.45 16.03
N THR A 54 2.49 -5.20 15.95
CA THR A 54 3.80 -4.75 16.45
C THR A 54 3.89 -4.96 17.96
N ARG A 55 2.89 -4.50 18.73
CA ARG A 55 2.85 -4.71 20.18
C ARG A 55 2.87 -6.20 20.55
N ASN A 56 2.15 -7.05 19.80
CA ASN A 56 2.10 -8.48 20.07
C ASN A 56 3.42 -9.20 19.74
N ALA A 57 4.23 -8.65 18.85
CA ALA A 57 5.52 -9.21 18.44
C ALA A 57 6.70 -8.73 19.29
N LEU A 58 6.56 -7.61 20.00
CA LEU A 58 7.65 -6.99 20.76
C LEU A 58 7.68 -7.49 22.22
N VAL A 59 8.89 -7.49 22.79
CA VAL A 59 9.09 -7.75 24.22
C VAL A 59 8.48 -6.63 25.07
N PRO A 60 8.08 -6.90 26.33
CA PRO A 60 7.37 -5.94 27.17
C PRO A 60 8.05 -4.56 27.26
N SER A 61 9.37 -4.52 27.40
CA SER A 61 10.16 -3.29 27.53
C SER A 61 10.11 -2.36 26.29
N VAL A 62 9.74 -2.88 25.13
CA VAL A 62 9.68 -2.13 23.87
C VAL A 62 8.24 -1.82 23.46
N LYS A 63 7.24 -2.57 23.98
CA LYS A 63 5.82 -2.37 23.62
C LYS A 63 5.34 -0.94 23.88
N GLU A 64 5.83 -0.29 24.91
CA GLU A 64 5.47 1.09 25.29
C GLU A 64 5.94 2.14 24.25
N LYS A 65 6.91 1.79 23.41
CA LYS A 65 7.38 2.67 22.32
C LYS A 65 6.35 2.79 21.18
N VAL A 66 5.40 1.85 21.10
CA VAL A 66 4.32 1.92 20.11
C VAL A 66 3.22 2.84 20.65
N LYS A 67 3.18 4.07 20.13
CA LYS A 67 2.28 5.13 20.59
C LYS A 67 0.99 5.13 19.76
N ALA A 68 -0.13 5.36 20.42
CA ALA A 68 -1.38 5.70 19.77
C ALA A 68 -1.40 7.20 19.43
N THR A 69 -1.96 7.55 18.28
CA THR A 69 -1.98 8.93 17.78
C THR A 69 -3.38 9.34 17.31
N PRO A 70 -4.41 9.37 18.19
CA PRO A 70 -5.79 9.56 17.76
C PRO A 70 -6.02 10.86 16.98
N ARG A 71 -5.43 11.98 17.41
CA ARG A 71 -5.54 13.26 16.68
C ARG A 71 -4.94 13.17 15.26
N LEU A 72 -3.80 12.49 15.12
CA LEU A 72 -3.18 12.28 13.81
C LEU A 72 -4.03 11.34 12.95
N ASP A 73 -4.70 10.36 13.55
CA ASP A 73 -5.62 9.46 12.86
C ASP A 73 -6.82 10.24 12.28
N ASP A 74 -7.41 11.16 13.05
CA ASP A 74 -8.50 12.02 12.59
C ASP A 74 -8.04 12.96 11.46
N MET A 75 -6.87 13.59 11.60
CA MET A 75 -6.28 14.43 10.56
C MET A 75 -6.04 13.63 9.26
N LEU A 76 -5.51 12.42 9.37
CA LEU A 76 -5.26 11.55 8.22
C LEU A 76 -6.56 11.21 7.49
N ILE A 77 -7.65 10.94 8.20
CA ILE A 77 -8.95 10.68 7.59
C ILE A 77 -9.42 11.92 6.80
N ILE A 78 -9.43 13.08 7.45
CA ILE A 78 -9.92 14.32 6.85
C ILE A 78 -9.09 14.71 5.62
N PHE A 79 -7.77 14.82 5.77
CA PHE A 79 -6.90 15.26 4.67
C PHE A 79 -6.81 14.23 3.54
N SER A 80 -6.89 12.92 3.83
CA SER A 80 -6.93 11.90 2.79
C SER A 80 -8.22 11.97 1.96
N LEU A 81 -9.37 12.22 2.60
CA LEU A 81 -10.63 12.41 1.90
C LEU A 81 -10.60 13.69 1.04
N ILE A 82 -10.11 14.80 1.59
CA ILE A 82 -9.96 16.07 0.84
C ILE A 82 -8.98 15.88 -0.33
N GLY A 83 -7.85 15.23 -0.11
CA GLY A 83 -6.84 14.99 -1.16
C GLY A 83 -7.35 14.09 -2.28
N CYS A 84 -8.09 13.04 -1.93
CA CYS A 84 -8.72 12.15 -2.89
C CYS A 84 -9.79 12.88 -3.71
N LEU A 85 -10.64 13.66 -3.06
CA LEU A 85 -11.68 14.45 -3.71
C LEU A 85 -11.07 15.51 -4.64
N ASN A 86 -10.08 16.26 -4.15
CA ASN A 86 -9.37 17.26 -4.94
C ASN A 86 -8.70 16.63 -6.18
N PHE A 87 -8.01 15.47 -6.02
CA PHE A 87 -7.43 14.74 -7.14
C PHE A 87 -8.51 14.32 -8.14
N SER A 88 -9.61 13.75 -7.67
CA SER A 88 -10.68 13.23 -8.54
C SER A 88 -11.40 14.35 -9.30
N LEU A 89 -11.66 15.48 -8.67
CA LEU A 89 -12.33 16.62 -9.28
C LEU A 89 -11.43 17.43 -10.22
N ASN A 90 -10.11 17.42 -10.01
CA ASN A 90 -9.16 18.21 -10.80
C ASN A 90 -9.12 17.83 -12.30
N TYR A 91 -9.68 16.68 -12.66
CA TYR A 91 -9.87 16.30 -14.06
C TYR A 91 -11.08 17.00 -14.70
N LEU A 92 -12.11 17.26 -13.92
CA LEU A 92 -13.39 17.83 -14.40
C LEU A 92 -13.40 19.37 -14.32
N VAL A 93 -12.75 19.92 -13.31
CA VAL A 93 -12.76 21.35 -12.98
C VAL A 93 -11.36 21.76 -12.55
N GLU A 94 -10.88 22.89 -13.06
CA GLU A 94 -9.60 23.47 -12.57
C GLU A 94 -9.78 23.86 -11.09
N MET A 95 -9.12 23.11 -10.23
CA MET A 95 -9.14 23.35 -8.79
C MET A 95 -8.17 24.49 -8.45
N PRO A 96 -8.52 25.38 -7.48
CA PRO A 96 -7.67 26.50 -7.10
C PRO A 96 -6.32 26.07 -6.50
N PHE A 97 -6.25 24.84 -5.99
CA PHE A 97 -5.03 24.24 -5.43
C PHE A 97 -4.70 22.93 -6.12
N SER A 98 -3.42 22.79 -6.51
CA SER A 98 -2.94 21.52 -7.06
C SER A 98 -3.12 20.38 -6.05
N PRO A 99 -3.62 19.21 -6.47
CA PRO A 99 -3.71 18.02 -5.62
C PRO A 99 -2.37 17.62 -4.98
N ALA A 100 -1.25 18.01 -5.59
CA ALA A 100 0.09 17.73 -5.11
C ALA A 100 0.31 18.15 -3.66
N TRP A 101 -0.13 19.35 -3.27
CA TRP A 101 0.11 19.86 -1.93
C TRP A 101 -0.60 19.06 -0.85
N ILE A 102 -1.84 18.66 -1.11
CA ILE A 102 -2.62 17.86 -0.16
C ILE A 102 -2.07 16.44 -0.09
N LEU A 103 -1.70 15.83 -1.23
CA LEU A 103 -1.12 14.49 -1.26
C LEU A 103 0.26 14.46 -0.57
N LEU A 104 1.06 15.52 -0.70
CA LEU A 104 2.33 15.66 0.01
C LEU A 104 2.10 15.75 1.52
N LEU A 105 1.13 16.56 1.95
CA LEU A 105 0.73 16.66 3.36
C LEU A 105 0.29 15.30 3.90
N VAL A 106 -0.59 14.61 3.19
CA VAL A 106 -1.10 13.27 3.59
C VAL A 106 0.04 12.26 3.68
N GLY A 107 0.95 12.23 2.69
CA GLY A 107 2.13 11.37 2.73
C GLY A 107 3.02 11.65 3.94
N THR A 108 3.22 12.94 4.25
CA THR A 108 4.00 13.37 5.43
C THR A 108 3.31 12.96 6.75
N LEU A 109 2.00 13.13 6.86
CA LEU A 109 1.24 12.69 8.04
C LEU A 109 1.30 11.17 8.23
N HIS A 110 1.22 10.39 7.14
CA HIS A 110 1.43 8.94 7.18
C HIS A 110 2.85 8.59 7.61
N PHE A 111 3.86 9.33 7.17
CA PHE A 111 5.24 9.13 7.63
C PHE A 111 5.38 9.37 9.12
N ILE A 112 4.85 10.50 9.63
CA ILE A 112 4.85 10.83 11.06
C ILE A 112 4.16 9.70 11.84
N ARG A 113 3.02 9.19 11.36
CA ARG A 113 2.32 8.08 11.99
C ARG A 113 3.19 6.82 12.07
N LEU A 114 3.89 6.47 10.99
CA LEU A 114 4.77 5.32 10.92
C LEU A 114 5.91 5.40 11.97
N THR A 115 6.46 6.58 12.23
CA THR A 115 7.52 6.76 13.24
C THR A 115 7.07 6.44 14.66
N HIS A 116 5.75 6.49 14.93
CA HIS A 116 5.18 6.14 16.24
C HIS A 116 4.99 4.65 16.46
N TRP A 117 5.26 3.80 15.47
CA TRP A 117 4.99 2.36 15.53
C TRP A 117 6.21 1.48 15.85
N ALA A 118 7.34 2.10 16.26
CA ALA A 118 8.55 1.39 16.65
C ALA A 118 9.08 0.40 15.58
N SER A 119 9.02 0.79 14.30
CA SER A 119 9.33 -0.04 13.13
C SER A 119 10.72 -0.71 13.22
N VAL A 120 11.72 0.00 13.73
CA VAL A 120 13.11 -0.50 13.86
C VAL A 120 13.26 -1.72 14.78
N TYR A 121 12.30 -1.99 15.64
CA TYR A 121 12.32 -3.16 16.53
C TYR A 121 11.64 -4.40 15.93
N THR A 122 11.13 -4.32 14.70
CA THR A 122 10.35 -5.40 14.07
C THR A 122 11.16 -6.29 13.15
N PHE A 123 12.43 -6.00 12.88
CA PHE A 123 13.25 -6.70 11.88
C PHE A 123 13.36 -8.21 12.10
N ASN A 124 13.27 -8.68 13.34
CA ASN A 124 13.29 -10.10 13.66
C ASN A 124 11.95 -10.83 13.39
N ASN A 125 10.90 -10.10 13.00
CA ASN A 125 9.59 -10.68 12.70
C ASN A 125 9.14 -10.32 11.28
N PRO A 126 9.33 -11.24 10.30
CA PRO A 126 8.99 -10.99 8.90
C PRO A 126 7.52 -10.64 8.67
N LEU A 127 6.60 -11.23 9.41
CA LEU A 127 5.16 -10.92 9.32
C LEU A 127 4.79 -9.53 9.85
N VAL A 128 5.72 -8.84 10.51
CA VAL A 128 5.48 -7.49 11.03
C VAL A 128 6.25 -6.46 10.22
N TRP A 129 7.57 -6.65 10.00
CA TRP A 129 8.33 -5.65 9.23
C TRP A 129 7.80 -5.51 7.79
N SER A 130 7.27 -6.59 7.18
CA SER A 130 6.65 -6.52 5.86
C SER A 130 5.44 -5.58 5.81
N LEU A 131 4.62 -5.53 6.87
CA LEU A 131 3.52 -4.57 7.01
C LEU A 131 4.03 -3.13 7.15
N HIS A 132 5.10 -2.91 7.92
CA HIS A 132 5.72 -1.59 8.06
C HIS A 132 6.30 -1.09 6.72
N LEU A 133 7.00 -1.97 5.97
CA LEU A 133 7.50 -1.62 4.63
C LEU A 133 6.37 -1.35 3.64
N SER A 134 5.29 -2.14 3.68
CA SER A 134 4.11 -1.86 2.84
C SER A 134 3.51 -0.50 3.18
N TYR A 135 3.45 -0.14 4.45
CA TYR A 135 2.98 1.18 4.86
C TYR A 135 3.94 2.31 4.45
N LEU A 136 5.24 2.06 4.47
CA LEU A 136 6.24 3.00 3.92
C LEU A 136 6.06 3.18 2.40
N CYS A 137 5.64 2.14 1.68
CA CYS A 137 5.25 2.28 0.27
C CYS A 137 4.02 3.18 0.09
N LEU A 138 3.07 3.22 1.04
CA LEU A 138 1.96 4.19 1.00
C LEU A 138 2.50 5.62 1.12
N VAL A 139 3.38 5.86 2.10
CA VAL A 139 4.03 7.15 2.29
C VAL A 139 4.76 7.61 1.03
N SER A 140 5.67 6.76 0.54
CA SER A 140 6.50 7.09 -0.63
C SER A 140 5.67 7.22 -1.91
N GLY A 141 4.65 6.39 -2.09
CA GLY A 141 3.74 6.45 -3.22
C GLY A 141 2.97 7.77 -3.27
N LEU A 142 2.38 8.22 -2.16
CA LEU A 142 1.67 9.50 -2.07
C LEU A 142 2.61 10.70 -2.33
N ILE A 143 3.82 10.67 -1.79
CA ILE A 143 4.83 11.70 -2.03
C ILE A 143 5.26 11.71 -3.51
N LEU A 144 5.52 10.54 -4.12
CA LEU A 144 5.88 10.45 -5.53
C LEU A 144 4.75 10.90 -6.46
N ILE A 145 3.48 10.60 -6.12
CA ILE A 145 2.33 11.14 -6.85
C ILE A 145 2.33 12.67 -6.76
N ALA A 146 2.57 13.24 -5.58
CA ALA A 146 2.67 14.69 -5.42
C ALA A 146 3.82 15.28 -6.26
N ILE A 147 5.00 14.66 -6.25
CA ILE A 147 6.16 15.08 -7.03
C ILE A 147 5.89 15.03 -8.53
N SER A 148 5.10 14.05 -9.00
CA SER A 148 4.78 13.92 -10.44
C SER A 148 3.99 15.11 -11.03
N PHE A 149 3.42 15.97 -10.19
CA PHE A 149 2.81 17.23 -10.62
C PHE A 149 3.83 18.35 -10.88
N PHE A 150 5.04 18.22 -10.34
CA PHE A 150 6.08 19.26 -10.43
C PHE A 150 7.19 18.90 -11.41
N THR A 151 7.34 17.63 -11.78
CA THR A 151 8.40 17.18 -12.68
C THR A 151 7.96 16.05 -13.60
N VAL A 152 8.41 16.11 -14.84
CA VAL A 152 8.18 15.07 -15.84
C VAL A 152 9.05 13.82 -15.63
N GLN A 153 10.09 13.91 -14.80
CA GLN A 153 10.99 12.79 -14.53
C GLN A 153 10.28 11.69 -13.75
N VAL A 154 9.36 12.04 -12.85
CA VAL A 154 8.54 11.09 -12.09
C VAL A 154 7.21 10.93 -12.81
N ARG A 155 7.02 9.82 -13.51
CA ARG A 155 5.74 9.54 -14.16
C ARG A 155 4.70 9.17 -13.12
N MET A 156 3.53 9.78 -13.18
CA MET A 156 2.41 9.50 -12.28
C MET A 156 2.06 8.00 -12.25
N ALA A 157 2.10 7.30 -13.38
CA ALA A 157 1.84 5.87 -13.45
C ALA A 157 2.81 5.05 -12.59
N ASP A 158 4.11 5.38 -12.59
CA ASP A 158 5.11 4.67 -11.80
C ASP A 158 4.95 4.96 -10.29
N ALA A 159 4.58 6.19 -9.94
CA ALA A 159 4.23 6.56 -8.56
C ALA A 159 3.02 5.77 -8.02
N PHE A 160 1.96 5.60 -8.83
CA PHE A 160 0.82 4.75 -8.46
C PHE A 160 1.19 3.27 -8.31
N HIS A 161 2.19 2.78 -9.07
CA HIS A 161 2.66 1.40 -8.91
C HIS A 161 3.38 1.15 -7.58
N VAL A 162 3.96 2.17 -6.96
CA VAL A 162 4.48 2.03 -5.59
C VAL A 162 3.36 1.64 -4.62
N ILE A 163 2.17 2.23 -4.79
CA ILE A 163 1.00 1.87 -3.98
C ILE A 163 0.46 0.49 -4.37
N THR A 164 0.21 0.24 -5.66
CA THR A 164 -0.44 -1.01 -6.07
C THR A 164 0.45 -2.24 -5.84
N VAL A 165 1.74 -2.16 -6.10
CA VAL A 165 2.68 -3.27 -5.88
C VAL A 165 3.12 -3.33 -4.42
N GLY A 166 3.55 -2.21 -3.83
CA GLY A 166 4.14 -2.18 -2.50
C GLY A 166 3.11 -2.23 -1.38
N VAL A 167 2.03 -1.45 -1.49
CA VAL A 167 0.98 -1.43 -0.46
C VAL A 167 0.03 -2.61 -0.67
N PHE A 168 -0.65 -2.67 -1.80
CA PHE A 168 -1.67 -3.70 -1.99
C PHE A 168 -1.01 -5.08 -2.11
N GLY A 169 0.00 -5.24 -2.98
CA GLY A 169 0.71 -6.50 -3.13
C GLY A 169 1.42 -6.93 -1.84
N GLY A 170 2.21 -6.04 -1.22
CA GLY A 170 2.99 -6.36 -0.02
C GLY A 170 2.12 -6.61 1.21
N MET A 171 1.13 -5.74 1.47
CA MET A 171 0.28 -5.86 2.65
C MET A 171 -0.69 -7.04 2.55
N ILE A 172 -1.26 -7.29 1.36
CA ILE A 172 -2.09 -8.47 1.13
C ILE A 172 -1.26 -9.73 1.36
N LEU A 173 -0.06 -9.84 0.77
CA LEU A 173 0.81 -11.00 0.94
C LEU A 173 1.14 -11.24 2.43
N ALA A 174 1.51 -10.20 3.18
CA ALA A 174 1.79 -10.31 4.61
C ALA A 174 0.57 -10.74 5.42
N MET A 175 -0.60 -10.17 5.10
CA MET A 175 -1.85 -10.47 5.79
C MET A 175 -2.35 -11.88 5.50
N ILE A 176 -2.35 -12.33 4.23
CA ILE A 176 -2.78 -13.70 3.90
C ILE A 176 -1.84 -14.75 4.51
N CYS A 177 -0.52 -14.50 4.55
CA CYS A 177 0.40 -15.36 5.27
C CYS A 177 0.03 -15.49 6.76
N ARG A 178 -0.22 -14.36 7.40
CA ARG A 178 -0.55 -14.31 8.83
C ARG A 178 -1.89 -14.96 9.15
N VAL A 179 -2.92 -14.62 8.36
CA VAL A 179 -4.29 -15.13 8.53
C VAL A 179 -4.34 -16.63 8.28
N SER A 180 -3.68 -17.14 7.24
CA SER A 180 -3.60 -18.56 6.93
C SER A 180 -2.98 -19.36 8.09
N LEU A 181 -1.87 -18.91 8.67
CA LEU A 181 -1.27 -19.57 9.83
C LEU A 181 -2.17 -19.51 11.05
N GLY A 182 -2.73 -18.35 11.37
CA GLY A 182 -3.58 -18.15 12.53
C GLY A 182 -4.86 -19.00 12.49
N HIS A 183 -5.57 -19.02 11.37
CA HIS A 183 -6.81 -19.78 11.22
C HIS A 183 -6.61 -21.30 11.16
N THR A 184 -5.41 -21.74 10.75
CA THR A 184 -5.07 -23.17 10.72
C THR A 184 -4.44 -23.67 12.05
N GLY A 185 -4.34 -22.81 13.09
CA GLY A 185 -3.79 -23.15 14.40
C GLY A 185 -2.26 -23.28 14.42
N ARG A 186 -1.58 -22.82 13.39
CA ARG A 186 -0.12 -22.90 13.29
C ARG A 186 0.57 -21.71 13.94
N VAL A 187 1.83 -21.92 14.34
CA VAL A 187 2.66 -20.86 14.91
C VAL A 187 2.87 -19.74 13.86
N LEU A 188 2.77 -18.48 14.29
CA LEU A 188 2.97 -17.30 13.44
C LEU A 188 4.46 -17.07 13.10
N GLN A 189 5.06 -18.07 12.47
CA GLN A 189 6.43 -18.04 11.97
C GLN A 189 6.46 -18.43 10.51
N VAL A 190 7.26 -17.71 9.74
CA VAL A 190 7.42 -17.97 8.31
C VAL A 190 8.82 -18.54 8.02
N ASN A 191 8.89 -19.40 7.01
CA ASN A 191 10.16 -19.93 6.54
C ASN A 191 10.91 -18.90 5.69
N LYS A 192 12.19 -19.19 5.39
CA LYS A 192 13.06 -18.33 4.58
C LYS A 192 12.54 -18.02 3.18
N TRP A 193 11.73 -18.89 2.60
CA TRP A 193 11.16 -18.69 1.27
C TRP A 193 10.06 -17.60 1.30
N ILE A 194 9.24 -17.57 2.34
CA ILE A 194 8.25 -16.49 2.51
C ILE A 194 8.94 -15.16 2.81
N VAL A 195 10.06 -15.17 3.52
CA VAL A 195 10.90 -13.98 3.68
C VAL A 195 11.42 -13.49 2.32
N LEU A 196 11.89 -14.42 1.46
CA LEU A 196 12.26 -14.10 0.08
C LEU A 196 11.10 -13.53 -0.73
N ALA A 197 9.87 -14.06 -0.56
CA ALA A 197 8.68 -13.51 -1.22
C ALA A 197 8.41 -12.05 -0.80
N PHE A 198 8.55 -11.72 0.48
CA PHE A 198 8.42 -10.33 0.93
C PHE A 198 9.51 -9.42 0.32
N PHE A 199 10.77 -9.86 0.34
CA PHE A 199 11.85 -9.11 -0.32
C PHE A 199 11.62 -8.93 -1.81
N SER A 200 11.08 -9.94 -2.51
CA SER A 200 10.77 -9.85 -3.94
C SER A 200 9.73 -8.76 -4.23
N ILE A 201 8.68 -8.63 -3.41
CA ILE A 201 7.69 -7.55 -3.57
C ILE A 201 8.33 -6.16 -3.43
N PHE A 202 9.15 -5.94 -2.40
CA PHE A 202 9.76 -4.63 -2.19
C PHE A 202 10.85 -4.33 -3.22
N MET A 203 11.59 -5.34 -3.67
CA MET A 203 12.51 -5.19 -4.79
C MET A 203 11.76 -4.88 -6.10
N ALA A 204 10.59 -5.48 -6.32
CA ALA A 204 9.73 -5.13 -7.46
C ALA A 204 9.35 -3.64 -7.47
N VAL A 205 9.02 -3.06 -6.30
CA VAL A 205 8.75 -1.62 -6.17
C VAL A 205 10.00 -0.79 -6.49
N ILE A 206 11.14 -1.15 -5.91
CA ILE A 206 12.40 -0.42 -6.13
C ILE A 206 12.78 -0.42 -7.60
N LEU A 207 12.80 -1.59 -8.26
CA LEU A 207 13.13 -1.70 -9.66
C LEU A 207 12.13 -0.97 -10.55
N ARG A 208 10.84 -0.99 -10.19
CA ARG A 208 9.79 -0.26 -10.92
C ARG A 208 10.07 1.23 -10.98
N VAL A 209 10.49 1.83 -9.86
CA VAL A 209 10.76 3.26 -9.77
C VAL A 209 12.15 3.60 -10.32
N VAL A 210 13.19 2.92 -9.86
CA VAL A 210 14.58 3.25 -10.21
C VAL A 210 14.84 3.10 -11.71
N LEU A 211 14.41 1.98 -12.32
CA LEU A 211 14.62 1.76 -13.75
C LEU A 211 13.77 2.70 -14.60
N ALA A 212 12.58 3.11 -14.13
CA ALA A 212 11.78 4.11 -14.80
C ALA A 212 12.47 5.49 -14.79
N LEU A 213 13.05 5.90 -13.65
CA LEU A 213 13.85 7.14 -13.54
C LEU A 213 15.11 7.11 -14.41
N LEU A 214 15.69 5.94 -14.63
CA LEU A 214 16.81 5.72 -15.55
C LEU A 214 16.39 5.62 -17.03
N ASN A 215 15.13 5.96 -17.36
CA ASN A 215 14.57 5.86 -18.71
C ASN A 215 14.60 4.46 -19.32
N GLN A 216 14.48 3.42 -18.48
CA GLN A 216 14.41 2.00 -18.85
C GLN A 216 13.03 1.38 -18.56
N PRO A 217 11.92 1.89 -19.15
CA PRO A 217 10.56 1.49 -18.74
C PRO A 217 10.26 0.02 -18.97
N LEU A 218 10.74 -0.59 -20.06
CA LEU A 218 10.53 -2.01 -20.34
C LEU A 218 11.18 -2.91 -19.28
N TRP A 219 12.39 -2.59 -18.86
CA TRP A 219 13.07 -3.31 -17.79
C TRP A 219 12.38 -3.10 -16.45
N ALA A 220 11.91 -1.87 -16.16
CA ALA A 220 11.15 -1.56 -14.96
C ALA A 220 9.87 -2.42 -14.86
N TRP A 221 9.12 -2.53 -15.95
CA TRP A 221 7.86 -3.29 -15.99
C TRP A 221 8.10 -4.80 -15.88
N ASN A 222 8.98 -5.34 -16.70
CA ASN A 222 9.24 -6.78 -16.75
C ASN A 222 9.86 -7.31 -15.46
N SER A 223 10.89 -6.63 -14.92
CA SER A 223 11.53 -7.06 -13.68
C SER A 223 10.59 -6.98 -12.49
N SER A 224 9.80 -5.90 -12.38
CA SER A 224 8.79 -5.75 -11.34
C SER A 224 7.72 -6.85 -11.42
N ALA A 225 7.21 -7.14 -12.63
CA ALA A 225 6.22 -8.20 -12.84
C ALA A 225 6.78 -9.59 -12.50
N LEU A 226 7.99 -9.91 -12.93
CA LEU A 226 8.65 -11.20 -12.62
C LEU A 226 8.84 -11.39 -11.12
N LEU A 227 9.28 -10.36 -10.40
CA LEU A 227 9.44 -10.43 -8.96
C LEU A 227 8.11 -10.56 -8.21
N TRP A 228 7.07 -9.90 -8.71
CA TRP A 228 5.71 -10.03 -8.17
C TRP A 228 5.18 -11.46 -8.37
N ILE A 229 5.32 -12.02 -9.58
CA ILE A 229 4.96 -13.41 -9.89
C ILE A 229 5.74 -14.37 -9.00
N LEU A 230 7.06 -14.18 -8.84
CA LEU A 230 7.88 -14.99 -7.97
C LEU A 230 7.37 -15.00 -6.53
N ALA A 231 7.08 -13.82 -5.97
CA ALA A 231 6.59 -13.68 -4.60
C ALA A 231 5.29 -14.47 -4.36
N TYR A 232 4.30 -14.30 -5.24
CA TYR A 232 3.03 -15.00 -5.11
C TYR A 232 3.13 -16.48 -5.45
N SER A 233 4.00 -16.88 -6.38
CA SER A 233 4.27 -18.31 -6.66
C SER A 233 4.88 -19.01 -5.44
N ILE A 234 5.80 -18.36 -4.74
CA ILE A 234 6.35 -18.86 -3.47
C ILE A 234 5.22 -18.99 -2.44
N PHE A 235 4.39 -17.97 -2.28
CA PHE A 235 3.24 -18.04 -1.37
C PHE A 235 2.35 -19.24 -1.69
N LEU A 236 1.91 -19.40 -2.92
CA LEU A 236 1.05 -20.52 -3.34
C LEU A 236 1.70 -21.87 -3.03
N LYS A 237 2.96 -22.05 -3.38
CA LYS A 237 3.70 -23.29 -3.12
C LYS A 237 3.68 -23.70 -1.63
N PHE A 238 3.86 -22.74 -0.72
CA PHE A 238 3.98 -23.05 0.72
C PHE A 238 2.65 -22.98 1.46
N TYR A 239 1.68 -22.20 0.98
CA TYR A 239 0.42 -22.01 1.70
C TYR A 239 -0.75 -22.82 1.17
N ILE A 240 -0.74 -23.28 -0.09
CA ILE A 240 -1.75 -24.27 -0.55
C ILE A 240 -1.78 -25.48 0.38
N PRO A 241 -0.65 -26.18 0.67
CA PRO A 241 -0.67 -27.31 1.60
C PRO A 241 -1.17 -26.95 3.01
N VAL A 242 -0.87 -25.72 3.48
CA VAL A 242 -1.34 -25.22 4.78
C VAL A 242 -2.85 -25.11 4.83
N LEU A 243 -3.46 -24.61 3.74
CA LEU A 243 -4.89 -24.31 3.68
C LEU A 243 -5.76 -25.55 3.44
N ILE A 244 -5.23 -26.58 2.75
CA ILE A 244 -5.98 -27.81 2.43
C ILE A 244 -5.76 -28.92 3.46
N SER A 245 -4.77 -28.81 4.37
CA SER A 245 -4.55 -29.78 5.44
C SER A 245 -5.44 -29.52 6.64
N ALA A 246 -5.71 -30.58 7.44
CA ALA A 246 -6.46 -30.48 8.67
C ALA A 246 -5.85 -29.42 9.61
N ARG A 247 -6.70 -28.79 10.41
CA ARG A 247 -6.27 -27.83 11.45
C ARG A 247 -5.47 -28.61 12.51
N ASN A 248 -4.32 -28.07 12.89
CA ASN A 248 -3.51 -28.58 14.01
C ASN A 248 -4.12 -28.18 15.35
#